data_8e3f888243fe1b1b968662db4bcfed73
#
_entry.id   8e3f888243fe1b1b968662db4bcfed73
#
_cell.length_a   1.000
_cell.length_b   1.000
_cell.length_c   1.000
_cell.angle_alpha   90.00
_cell.angle_beta   90.00
_cell.angle_gamma   90.00
#
_symmetry.space_group_name_H-M   'P 1'
#
loop_
_entity.id
_entity.type
_entity.pdbx_description
1 polymer ?
#
loop_
_entity_poly.entity_id
_entity_poly.type
_entity_poly.pdbx_seq_one_letter_code
_entity_poly.pdbx_strand_id
1 'polypeptide(L)'
;MKIRLVLLLVLVLGALPAAAQNRALAIFAGGCFWCMEPPFDKLDGVLSTTSGYIGGTMADPTYEQVTAGRTGHYEAVQIEYDPARIGYDRLLEVFWRNIDPVDPTGQFCDKGPQYRSAIFALDEEQRKLAEASKAALDKSGKLPGKVVTEVLSAAKFYAAEDYHQDYYRKNPGRYTFYRWNCGRDSRLQQLWGVPPSR
;
A
#
# COMPACT_ATOMS: atom_id res chain seq x y z
N MET A 1 -24.40 45.25 -59.15
CA MET A 1 -24.13 43.84 -58.75
C MET A 1 -23.18 43.89 -57.53
N LYS A 2 -23.74 43.69 -56.29
CA LYS A 2 -22.97 43.83 -55.02
C LYS A 2 -22.54 42.44 -54.60
N ILE A 3 -21.21 42.18 -54.65
CA ILE A 3 -20.60 40.95 -54.20
C ILE A 3 -20.45 41.03 -52.67
N ARG A 4 -21.17 40.16 -51.96
CA ARG A 4 -21.02 39.98 -50.50
C ARG A 4 -19.89 38.97 -50.25
N LEU A 5 -18.79 39.46 -49.69
CA LEU A 5 -17.70 38.62 -49.23
C LEU A 5 -18.12 37.98 -47.86
N VAL A 6 -18.32 36.68 -47.83
CA VAL A 6 -18.58 35.92 -46.58
C VAL A 6 -17.23 35.46 -46.05
N LEU A 7 -16.79 36.06 -44.94
CA LEU A 7 -15.59 35.60 -44.18
C LEU A 7 -15.99 34.37 -43.38
N LEU A 8 -15.46 33.20 -43.76
CA LEU A 8 -15.53 31.99 -42.97
C LEU A 8 -14.47 32.06 -41.88
N LEU A 9 -14.91 32.23 -40.62
CA LEU A 9 -14.02 32.15 -39.46
C LEU A 9 -13.81 30.64 -39.10
N VAL A 10 -12.68 30.10 -39.46
CA VAL A 10 -12.30 28.72 -39.06
C VAL A 10 -11.80 28.74 -37.62
N LEU A 11 -12.63 28.29 -36.68
CA LEU A 11 -12.24 28.04 -35.30
C LEU A 11 -11.35 26.76 -35.25
N VAL A 12 -10.06 26.96 -35.12
CA VAL A 12 -9.12 25.87 -34.80
C VAL A 12 -9.22 25.57 -33.30
N LEU A 13 -10.04 24.57 -32.94
CA LEU A 13 -10.00 24.01 -31.59
C LEU A 13 -8.66 23.26 -31.43
N GLY A 14 -7.70 23.91 -30.81
CA GLY A 14 -6.47 23.25 -30.35
C GLY A 14 -6.80 22.21 -29.28
N ALA A 15 -6.69 20.92 -29.62
CA ALA A 15 -6.73 19.85 -28.64
C ALA A 15 -5.49 19.99 -27.73
N LEU A 16 -5.68 20.39 -26.47
CA LEU A 16 -4.63 20.34 -25.45
C LEU A 16 -4.23 18.87 -25.29
N PRO A 17 -2.92 18.53 -25.33
CA PRO A 17 -2.50 17.18 -25.05
C PRO A 17 -2.94 16.83 -23.62
N ALA A 18 -3.71 15.77 -23.46
CA ALA A 18 -3.98 15.18 -22.15
C ALA A 18 -2.61 14.79 -21.57
N ALA A 19 -2.20 15.44 -20.49
CA ALA A 19 -0.99 15.05 -19.76
C ALA A 19 -1.12 13.58 -19.39
N ALA A 20 -0.25 12.74 -19.95
CA ALA A 20 -0.18 11.33 -19.55
C ALA A 20 0.08 11.30 -18.04
N GLN A 21 -0.88 10.77 -17.28
CA GLN A 21 -0.76 10.64 -15.85
C GLN A 21 0.40 9.67 -15.57
N ASN A 22 1.51 10.18 -15.04
CA ASN A 22 2.62 9.34 -14.61
C ASN A 22 2.11 8.47 -13.47
N ARG A 23 2.08 7.14 -13.66
CA ARG A 23 1.61 6.18 -12.68
C ARG A 23 2.76 5.29 -12.25
N ALA A 24 2.94 5.16 -10.95
CA ALA A 24 3.92 4.27 -10.35
C ALA A 24 3.19 3.32 -9.37
N LEU A 25 3.83 2.21 -9.06
CA LEU A 25 3.31 1.21 -8.14
C LEU A 25 4.24 1.06 -6.94
N ALA A 26 3.65 0.77 -5.78
CA ALA A 26 4.34 0.31 -4.57
C ALA A 26 3.57 -0.87 -3.98
N ILE A 27 4.26 -1.84 -3.33
CA ILE A 27 3.62 -3.00 -2.74
C ILE A 27 4.15 -3.22 -1.34
N PHE A 28 3.24 -3.24 -0.35
CA PHE A 28 3.57 -3.39 1.06
C PHE A 28 2.71 -4.48 1.72
N ALA A 29 3.36 -5.35 2.49
CA ALA A 29 2.72 -6.30 3.39
C ALA A 29 2.85 -5.80 4.83
N GLY A 30 1.75 -5.72 5.56
CA GLY A 30 1.70 -5.16 6.93
C GLY A 30 0.65 -5.84 7.81
N GLY A 31 0.51 -7.15 7.69
CA GLY A 31 -0.56 -7.93 8.29
C GLY A 31 -1.85 -7.82 7.49
N CYS A 32 -2.99 -7.88 8.16
CA CYS A 32 -4.30 -7.80 7.50
C CYS A 32 -4.40 -6.61 6.54
N PHE A 33 -4.62 -6.89 5.27
CA PHE A 33 -4.71 -5.87 4.21
C PHE A 33 -5.89 -4.91 4.41
N TRP A 34 -7.00 -5.31 5.06
CA TRP A 34 -8.09 -4.39 5.41
C TRP A 34 -7.61 -3.19 6.24
N CYS A 35 -6.56 -3.40 7.06
CA CYS A 35 -5.98 -2.35 7.89
C CYS A 35 -4.89 -1.55 7.18
N MET A 36 -4.37 -2.07 6.06
CA MET A 36 -3.32 -1.42 5.29
C MET A 36 -3.85 -0.51 4.18
N GLU A 37 -5.05 -0.73 3.63
CA GLU A 37 -5.64 0.16 2.62
C GLU A 37 -5.89 1.59 3.15
N PRO A 38 -6.62 1.80 4.28
CA PRO A 38 -7.08 3.13 4.69
C PRO A 38 -5.97 4.18 4.89
N PRO A 39 -4.78 3.83 5.41
CA PRO A 39 -3.68 4.80 5.54
C PRO A 39 -3.19 5.35 4.21
N PHE A 40 -3.23 4.55 3.15
CA PHE A 40 -2.77 4.96 1.82
C PHE A 40 -3.86 5.66 1.02
N ASP A 41 -5.09 5.18 1.07
CA ASP A 41 -6.24 5.77 0.36
C ASP A 41 -6.50 7.25 0.70
N LYS A 42 -6.04 7.69 1.87
CA LYS A 42 -6.21 9.08 2.33
C LYS A 42 -5.10 10.02 1.88
N LEU A 43 -4.07 9.48 1.24
CA LEU A 43 -2.94 10.29 0.81
C LEU A 43 -3.23 10.98 -0.51
N ASP A 44 -3.01 12.28 -0.55
CA ASP A 44 -3.04 13.01 -1.81
C ASP A 44 -1.92 12.52 -2.72
N GLY A 45 -2.26 12.17 -3.97
CA GLY A 45 -1.34 11.55 -4.92
C GLY A 45 -1.45 10.04 -5.02
N VAL A 46 -2.11 9.34 -4.08
CA VAL A 46 -2.51 7.94 -4.25
C VAL A 46 -3.74 7.90 -5.15
N LEU A 47 -3.70 7.07 -6.19
CA LEU A 47 -4.74 6.94 -7.20
C LEU A 47 -5.68 5.78 -6.87
N SER A 48 -5.14 4.66 -6.41
CA SER A 48 -5.90 3.47 -5.98
C SER A 48 -5.06 2.58 -5.09
N THR A 49 -5.73 1.77 -4.28
CA THR A 49 -5.15 0.63 -3.57
C THR A 49 -5.85 -0.65 -4.00
N THR A 50 -5.13 -1.76 -3.94
CA THR A 50 -5.68 -3.09 -4.22
C THR A 50 -5.13 -4.06 -3.18
N SER A 51 -6.01 -4.66 -2.38
CA SER A 51 -5.66 -5.77 -1.49
C SER A 51 -5.38 -7.03 -2.28
N GLY A 52 -4.37 -7.82 -1.87
CA GLY A 52 -4.00 -9.02 -2.62
C GLY A 52 -2.91 -9.85 -1.96
N TYR A 53 -2.32 -10.72 -2.77
CA TYR A 53 -1.36 -11.74 -2.35
C TYR A 53 -0.10 -11.67 -3.20
N ILE A 54 1.07 -11.80 -2.56
CA ILE A 54 2.36 -11.73 -3.24
C ILE A 54 3.44 -12.56 -2.51
N GLY A 55 4.46 -12.96 -3.22
CA GLY A 55 5.68 -13.57 -2.65
C GLY A 55 5.64 -15.10 -2.55
N GLY A 56 4.48 -15.71 -2.67
CA GLY A 56 4.32 -17.16 -2.68
C GLY A 56 4.51 -17.80 -4.07
N THR A 57 4.45 -19.10 -4.10
CA THR A 57 4.65 -19.90 -5.34
C THR A 57 3.35 -20.41 -5.96
N MET A 58 2.24 -20.37 -5.21
CA MET A 58 0.93 -20.81 -5.70
C MET A 58 0.39 -19.80 -6.70
N ALA A 59 0.00 -20.24 -7.89
CA ALA A 59 -0.68 -19.41 -8.88
C ALA A 59 -2.16 -19.24 -8.51
N ASP A 60 -2.69 -18.04 -8.73
CA ASP A 60 -4.10 -17.67 -8.52
C ASP A 60 -4.66 -18.19 -7.17
N PRO A 61 -3.99 -17.83 -6.03
CA PRO A 61 -4.38 -18.32 -4.72
C PRO A 61 -5.71 -17.73 -4.28
N THR A 62 -6.53 -18.51 -3.54
CA THR A 62 -7.72 -18.01 -2.87
C THR A 62 -7.40 -17.55 -1.45
N TYR A 63 -8.30 -16.75 -0.87
CA TYR A 63 -8.19 -16.29 0.51
C TYR A 63 -8.01 -17.44 1.50
N GLU A 64 -8.81 -18.50 1.38
CA GLU A 64 -8.73 -19.66 2.27
C GLU A 64 -7.39 -20.38 2.17
N GLN A 65 -6.81 -20.44 0.97
CA GLN A 65 -5.49 -21.04 0.77
C GLN A 65 -4.38 -20.22 1.42
N VAL A 66 -4.43 -18.88 1.25
CA VAL A 66 -3.43 -17.97 1.85
C VAL A 66 -3.54 -17.97 3.36
N THR A 67 -4.75 -17.84 3.93
CA THR A 67 -4.97 -17.83 5.37
C THR A 67 -4.60 -19.15 6.06
N ALA A 68 -4.60 -20.26 5.33
CA ALA A 68 -4.05 -21.54 5.82
C ALA A 68 -2.52 -21.50 6.05
N GLY A 69 -1.82 -20.45 5.59
CA GLY A 69 -0.40 -20.19 5.86
C GLY A 69 0.60 -21.09 5.13
N ARG A 70 0.18 -21.79 4.05
CA ARG A 70 1.02 -22.77 3.34
C ARG A 70 1.38 -22.39 1.91
N THR A 71 0.86 -21.29 1.40
CA THR A 71 1.10 -20.85 0.02
C THR A 71 2.42 -20.07 -0.15
N GLY A 72 3.01 -19.59 0.96
CA GLY A 72 4.14 -18.67 0.96
C GLY A 72 3.76 -17.22 0.62
N HIS A 73 2.51 -16.95 0.25
CA HIS A 73 2.04 -15.59 0.00
C HIS A 73 1.88 -14.78 1.29
N TYR A 74 2.14 -13.48 1.16
CA TYR A 74 1.79 -12.46 2.13
C TYR A 74 0.47 -11.82 1.73
N GLU A 75 -0.35 -11.43 2.71
CA GLU A 75 -1.36 -10.39 2.49
C GLU A 75 -0.65 -9.05 2.28
N ALA A 76 -0.96 -8.38 1.20
CA ALA A 76 -0.31 -7.13 0.81
C ALA A 76 -1.30 -6.16 0.17
N VAL A 77 -0.90 -4.89 0.13
CA VAL A 77 -1.61 -3.84 -0.62
C VAL A 77 -0.68 -3.32 -1.72
N GLN A 78 -1.17 -3.35 -2.95
CA GLN A 78 -0.59 -2.66 -4.10
C GLN A 78 -1.18 -1.26 -4.15
N ILE A 79 -0.32 -0.26 -4.26
CA ILE A 79 -0.66 1.16 -4.26
C ILE A 79 -0.28 1.73 -5.62
N GLU A 80 -1.25 2.23 -6.37
CA GLU A 80 -1.00 3.03 -7.56
C GLU A 80 -0.97 4.51 -7.16
N TYR A 81 0.08 5.23 -7.54
CA TYR A 81 0.27 6.61 -7.14
C TYR A 81 0.85 7.47 -8.27
N ASP A 82 0.63 8.77 -8.18
CA ASP A 82 1.24 9.78 -9.06
C ASP A 82 2.55 10.27 -8.43
N PRO A 83 3.73 9.88 -8.99
CA PRO A 83 5.02 10.26 -8.43
C PRO A 83 5.33 11.76 -8.52
N ALA A 84 4.56 12.52 -9.29
CA ALA A 84 4.65 13.99 -9.31
C ALA A 84 3.96 14.64 -8.10
N ARG A 85 3.10 13.90 -7.38
CA ARG A 85 2.32 14.39 -6.23
C ARG A 85 2.78 13.79 -4.91
N ILE A 86 3.21 12.54 -4.92
CA ILE A 86 3.68 11.83 -3.72
C ILE A 86 4.88 10.96 -4.06
N GLY A 87 5.97 11.08 -3.30
CA GLY A 87 7.16 10.26 -3.46
C GLY A 87 7.04 8.89 -2.78
N TYR A 88 7.83 7.94 -3.26
CA TYR A 88 7.91 6.59 -2.66
C TYR A 88 8.40 6.62 -1.20
N ASP A 89 9.27 7.57 -0.86
CA ASP A 89 9.74 7.84 0.50
C ASP A 89 8.59 8.18 1.46
N ARG A 90 7.60 8.96 0.99
CA ARG A 90 6.41 9.26 1.79
C ARG A 90 5.53 8.03 1.99
N LEU A 91 5.40 7.17 0.98
CA LEU A 91 4.69 5.89 1.13
C LEU A 91 5.39 4.98 2.15
N LEU A 92 6.73 4.93 2.14
CA LEU A 92 7.53 4.21 3.14
C LEU A 92 7.29 4.74 4.56
N GLU A 93 7.25 6.06 4.76
CA GLU A 93 6.92 6.64 6.06
C GLU A 93 5.56 6.19 6.58
N VAL A 94 4.54 6.21 5.71
CA VAL A 94 3.18 5.76 6.06
C VAL A 94 3.18 4.26 6.36
N PHE A 95 3.87 3.46 5.57
CA PHE A 95 4.04 2.03 5.82
C PHE A 95 4.61 1.76 7.22
N TRP A 96 5.78 2.33 7.55
CA TRP A 96 6.43 2.13 8.85
C TRP A 96 5.53 2.50 10.03
N ARG A 97 4.78 3.63 9.89
CA ARG A 97 3.87 4.11 10.94
C ARG A 97 2.64 3.25 11.14
N ASN A 98 2.35 2.33 10.24
CA ASN A 98 1.17 1.48 10.27
C ASN A 98 1.46 0.00 10.54
N ILE A 99 2.70 -0.35 10.88
CA ILE A 99 3.11 -1.72 11.23
C ILE A 99 3.84 -1.78 12.57
N ASP A 100 3.95 -3.00 13.11
CA ASP A 100 4.94 -3.35 14.13
C ASP A 100 6.19 -3.93 13.44
N PRO A 101 7.24 -3.14 13.22
CA PRO A 101 8.40 -3.59 12.47
C PRO A 101 9.30 -4.56 13.22
N VAL A 102 9.02 -4.83 14.50
CA VAL A 102 9.81 -5.75 15.35
C VAL A 102 9.12 -7.08 15.64
N ASP A 103 7.92 -7.32 15.08
CA ASP A 103 7.19 -8.59 15.24
C ASP A 103 7.56 -9.57 14.11
N PRO A 104 8.29 -10.66 14.39
CA PRO A 104 8.69 -11.64 13.38
C PRO A 104 7.60 -12.66 13.04
N THR A 105 6.49 -12.71 13.80
CA THR A 105 5.51 -13.78 13.74
C THR A 105 4.22 -13.41 13.00
N GLY A 106 4.05 -12.15 12.66
CA GLY A 106 2.86 -11.59 12.03
C GLY A 106 2.70 -10.12 12.35
N GLN A 107 1.47 -9.65 12.49
CA GLN A 107 1.20 -8.27 12.88
C GLN A 107 0.01 -8.24 13.86
N PHE A 108 0.22 -7.66 15.01
CA PHE A 108 -0.80 -7.49 16.05
C PHE A 108 -1.45 -8.83 16.47
N CYS A 109 -2.77 -9.00 16.28
CA CYS A 109 -3.47 -10.25 16.56
C CYS A 109 -3.31 -11.30 15.45
N ASP A 110 -2.94 -10.89 14.24
CA ASP A 110 -2.81 -11.79 13.10
C ASP A 110 -1.42 -12.46 13.12
N LYS A 111 -1.41 -13.77 13.32
CA LYS A 111 -0.17 -14.56 13.39
C LYS A 111 -0.11 -15.56 12.26
N GLY A 112 1.08 -15.69 11.71
CA GLY A 112 1.36 -16.60 10.59
C GLY A 112 2.22 -15.93 9.52
N PRO A 113 2.84 -16.74 8.65
CA PRO A 113 3.77 -16.25 7.62
C PRO A 113 3.12 -15.25 6.64
N GLN A 114 1.83 -15.40 6.37
CA GLN A 114 1.07 -14.52 5.47
C GLN A 114 0.83 -13.12 6.05
N TYR A 115 0.98 -12.93 7.37
CA TYR A 115 0.76 -11.66 8.06
C TYR A 115 2.06 -10.95 8.48
N ARG A 116 3.22 -11.46 8.10
CA ARG A 116 4.49 -10.77 8.36
C ARG A 116 4.58 -9.46 7.58
N SER A 117 5.38 -8.54 8.07
CA SER A 117 5.65 -7.29 7.36
C SER A 117 6.75 -7.46 6.32
N ALA A 118 6.53 -6.91 5.13
CA ALA A 118 7.52 -6.87 4.06
C ALA A 118 7.28 -5.68 3.11
N ILE A 119 8.35 -5.23 2.46
CA ILE A 119 8.34 -4.29 1.35
C ILE A 119 8.74 -5.07 0.10
N PHE A 120 7.89 -5.06 -0.93
CA PHE A 120 8.16 -5.71 -2.21
C PHE A 120 8.62 -4.66 -3.23
N ALA A 121 9.94 -4.56 -3.41
CA ALA A 121 10.55 -3.62 -4.34
C ALA A 121 10.35 -4.08 -5.80
N LEU A 122 9.77 -3.19 -6.62
CA LEU A 122 9.50 -3.44 -8.04
C LEU A 122 10.73 -3.20 -8.90
N ASP A 123 11.66 -2.38 -8.41
CA ASP A 123 12.92 -2.03 -9.08
C ASP A 123 14.03 -1.77 -8.05
N GLU A 124 15.23 -1.48 -8.56
CA GLU A 124 16.41 -1.27 -7.73
C GLU A 124 16.37 0.08 -6.97
N GLU A 125 15.69 1.09 -7.51
CA GLU A 125 15.51 2.37 -6.83
C GLU A 125 14.61 2.21 -5.60
N GLN A 126 13.47 1.54 -5.75
CA GLN A 126 12.60 1.21 -4.62
C GLN A 126 13.32 0.36 -3.58
N ARG A 127 14.10 -0.64 -4.02
CA ARG A 127 14.92 -1.46 -3.12
C ARG A 127 15.87 -0.61 -2.29
N LYS A 128 16.64 0.25 -2.94
CA LYS A 128 17.61 1.14 -2.30
C LYS A 128 16.93 2.06 -1.27
N LEU A 129 15.81 2.66 -1.63
CA LEU A 129 15.05 3.55 -0.74
C LEU A 129 14.47 2.76 0.45
N ALA A 130 13.92 1.57 0.22
CA ALA A 130 13.38 0.70 1.26
C ALA A 130 14.46 0.26 2.25
N GLU A 131 15.60 -0.22 1.78
CA GLU A 131 16.72 -0.62 2.62
C GLU A 131 17.31 0.55 3.41
N ALA A 132 17.44 1.73 2.78
CA ALA A 132 17.92 2.92 3.45
C ALA A 132 16.95 3.36 4.56
N SER A 133 15.64 3.33 4.31
CA SER A 133 14.62 3.69 5.30
C SER A 133 14.60 2.69 6.47
N LYS A 134 14.72 1.38 6.19
CA LYS A 134 14.83 0.33 7.19
C LYS A 134 16.09 0.53 8.07
N ALA A 135 17.22 0.77 7.45
CA ALA A 135 18.50 1.00 8.18
C ALA A 135 18.44 2.26 9.04
N ALA A 136 17.83 3.34 8.53
CA ALA A 136 17.65 4.58 9.29
C ALA A 136 16.73 4.36 10.50
N LEU A 137 15.64 3.60 10.33
CA LEU A 137 14.72 3.26 11.40
C LEU A 137 15.41 2.39 12.48
N ASP A 138 16.12 1.37 12.07
CA ASP A 138 16.86 0.46 12.98
C ASP A 138 17.91 1.23 13.78
N LYS A 139 18.67 2.12 13.11
CA LYS A 139 19.70 2.97 13.72
C LYS A 139 19.12 4.04 14.65
N SER A 140 17.87 4.41 14.50
CA SER A 140 17.24 5.49 15.30
C SER A 140 17.13 5.17 16.79
N GLY A 141 17.16 3.90 17.18
CA GLY A 141 16.97 3.44 18.56
C GLY A 141 15.57 3.70 19.14
N LYS A 142 14.60 4.09 18.29
CA LYS A 142 13.24 4.42 18.74
C LYS A 142 12.37 3.19 19.00
N LEU A 143 12.75 2.05 18.42
CA LEU A 143 11.99 0.81 18.54
C LEU A 143 12.54 -0.06 19.69
N PRO A 144 11.69 -0.91 20.30
CA PRO A 144 12.08 -1.79 21.40
C PRO A 144 12.93 -2.99 20.96
N GLY A 145 13.21 -3.12 19.67
CA GLY A 145 13.98 -4.23 19.10
C GLY A 145 14.45 -3.93 17.70
N LYS A 146 15.16 -4.91 17.10
CA LYS A 146 15.65 -4.84 15.73
C LYS A 146 14.48 -4.91 14.72
N VAL A 147 14.59 -4.15 13.63
CA VAL A 147 13.65 -4.21 12.52
C VAL A 147 13.75 -5.55 11.80
N VAL A 148 12.67 -6.34 11.83
CA VAL A 148 12.58 -7.66 11.19
C VAL A 148 11.84 -7.63 9.85
N THR A 149 11.21 -6.51 9.51
CA THR A 149 10.55 -6.31 8.21
C THR A 149 11.50 -6.63 7.06
N GLU A 150 11.07 -7.46 6.13
CA GLU A 150 11.88 -7.88 4.98
C GLU A 150 11.77 -6.88 3.82
N VAL A 151 12.84 -6.72 3.05
CA VAL A 151 12.82 -6.04 1.74
C VAL A 151 13.07 -7.10 0.68
N LEU A 152 12.04 -7.41 -0.10
CA LEU A 152 12.01 -8.51 -1.07
C LEU A 152 11.87 -7.96 -2.48
N SER A 153 12.31 -8.73 -3.49
CA SER A 153 11.95 -8.43 -4.87
C SER A 153 10.47 -8.71 -5.09
N ALA A 154 9.79 -7.82 -5.80
CA ALA A 154 8.41 -8.07 -6.17
C ALA A 154 8.31 -9.28 -7.11
N ALA A 155 7.32 -10.11 -6.84
CA ALA A 155 6.88 -11.22 -7.69
C ALA A 155 5.51 -10.87 -8.28
N LYS A 156 4.85 -11.84 -8.92
CA LYS A 156 3.49 -11.64 -9.41
C LYS A 156 2.55 -11.32 -8.24
N PHE A 157 1.83 -10.21 -8.35
CA PHE A 157 0.77 -9.84 -7.43
C PHE A 157 -0.55 -10.42 -7.94
N TYR A 158 -1.34 -10.97 -7.03
CA TYR A 158 -2.67 -11.50 -7.28
C TYR A 158 -3.67 -10.67 -6.46
N ALA A 159 -4.60 -10.00 -7.14
CA ALA A 159 -5.65 -9.27 -6.44
C ALA A 159 -6.50 -10.23 -5.60
N ALA A 160 -6.81 -9.84 -4.38
CA ALA A 160 -7.77 -10.56 -3.56
C ALA A 160 -9.20 -10.37 -4.10
N GLU A 161 -10.10 -11.21 -3.63
CA GLU A 161 -11.50 -11.22 -4.03
C GLU A 161 -12.18 -9.87 -3.78
N ASP A 162 -13.16 -9.51 -4.58
CA ASP A 162 -13.83 -8.20 -4.58
C ASP A 162 -14.41 -7.80 -3.21
N TYR A 163 -14.83 -8.78 -2.40
CA TYR A 163 -15.35 -8.49 -1.07
C TYR A 163 -14.28 -8.02 -0.07
N HIS A 164 -12.99 -8.21 -0.38
CA HIS A 164 -11.87 -7.69 0.40
C HIS A 164 -11.48 -6.27 0.04
N GLN A 165 -11.73 -5.84 -1.19
CA GLN A 165 -11.40 -4.51 -1.65
C GLN A 165 -12.25 -3.46 -0.94
N ASP A 166 -11.65 -2.36 -0.46
CA ASP A 166 -12.33 -1.29 0.29
C ASP A 166 -13.13 -1.81 1.49
N TYR A 167 -12.66 -2.87 2.15
CA TYR A 167 -13.41 -3.53 3.22
C TYR A 167 -13.86 -2.56 4.32
N TYR A 168 -13.01 -1.61 4.68
CA TYR A 168 -13.30 -0.61 5.71
C TYR A 168 -14.44 0.34 5.32
N ARG A 169 -14.69 0.58 4.02
CA ARG A 169 -15.81 1.36 3.49
C ARG A 169 -17.07 0.52 3.37
N LYS A 170 -16.95 -0.72 2.87
CA LYS A 170 -18.06 -1.64 2.66
C LYS A 170 -18.62 -2.19 3.98
N ASN A 171 -17.76 -2.37 5.00
CA ASN A 171 -18.10 -3.00 6.28
C ASN A 171 -17.58 -2.20 7.49
N PRO A 172 -17.92 -0.90 7.66
CA PRO A 172 -17.28 -0.02 8.64
C PRO A 172 -17.40 -0.50 10.09
N GLY A 173 -18.54 -1.07 10.47
CA GLY A 173 -18.76 -1.59 11.83
C GLY A 173 -17.88 -2.80 12.14
N ARG A 174 -17.82 -3.78 11.22
CA ARG A 174 -16.96 -4.96 11.36
C ARG A 174 -15.49 -4.60 11.36
N TYR A 175 -15.08 -3.71 10.46
CA TYR A 175 -13.71 -3.23 10.38
C TYR A 175 -13.27 -2.54 11.68
N THR A 176 -14.08 -1.61 12.20
CA THR A 176 -13.76 -0.88 13.44
C THR A 176 -13.64 -1.83 14.63
N PHE A 177 -14.57 -2.78 14.76
CA PHE A 177 -14.52 -3.80 15.82
C PHE A 177 -13.28 -4.68 15.71
N TYR A 178 -12.99 -5.20 14.50
CA TYR A 178 -11.81 -6.03 14.25
C TYR A 178 -10.52 -5.28 14.60
N ARG A 179 -10.35 -4.07 14.09
CA ARG A 179 -9.15 -3.25 14.31
C ARG A 179 -8.94 -2.93 15.79
N TRP A 180 -10.02 -2.61 16.51
CA TRP A 180 -9.98 -2.37 17.96
C TRP A 180 -9.63 -3.65 18.73
N ASN A 181 -10.32 -4.75 18.47
CA ASN A 181 -10.11 -6.02 19.15
C ASN A 181 -8.72 -6.61 18.90
N CYS A 182 -8.17 -6.36 17.73
CA CYS A 182 -6.81 -6.75 17.35
C CYS A 182 -5.72 -5.94 18.10
N GLY A 183 -6.08 -4.85 18.77
CA GLY A 183 -5.15 -4.01 19.51
C GLY A 183 -4.16 -3.22 18.65
N ARG A 184 -4.42 -3.14 17.34
CA ARG A 184 -3.51 -2.50 16.37
C ARG A 184 -3.18 -1.06 16.77
N ASP A 185 -4.20 -0.24 17.02
CA ASP A 185 -4.02 1.18 17.33
C ASP A 185 -3.25 1.37 18.66
N SER A 186 -3.53 0.55 19.68
CA SER A 186 -2.81 0.58 20.94
C SER A 186 -1.32 0.27 20.76
N ARG A 187 -1.00 -0.76 19.98
CA ARG A 187 0.39 -1.13 19.71
C ARG A 187 1.12 -0.07 18.89
N LEU A 188 0.47 0.50 17.87
CA LEU A 188 1.04 1.59 17.07
C LEU A 188 1.30 2.84 17.92
N GLN A 189 0.41 3.17 18.85
CA GLN A 189 0.64 4.25 19.80
C GLN A 189 1.85 4.01 20.71
N GLN A 190 2.04 2.77 21.19
CA GLN A 190 3.22 2.41 21.98
C GLN A 190 4.53 2.57 21.19
N LEU A 191 4.53 2.17 19.92
CA LEU A 191 5.72 2.22 19.07
C LEU A 191 6.05 3.63 18.58
N TRP A 192 5.04 4.40 18.23
CA TRP A 192 5.21 5.66 17.50
C TRP A 192 4.80 6.91 18.28
N GLY A 193 4.22 6.76 19.47
CA GLY A 193 3.81 7.88 20.33
C GLY A 193 2.60 8.68 19.83
N VAL A 194 2.09 8.38 18.64
CA VAL A 194 0.91 9.07 18.03
C VAL A 194 0.00 8.00 17.45
N PRO A 195 -1.33 8.07 17.64
CA PRO A 195 -2.24 7.18 16.97
C PRO A 195 -2.06 7.30 15.46
N PRO A 196 -2.11 6.20 14.70
CA PRO A 196 -2.11 6.26 13.24
C PRO A 196 -3.32 7.09 12.79
N SER A 197 -3.16 7.84 11.70
CA SER A 197 -4.26 8.58 11.09
C SER A 197 -5.38 7.61 10.72
N ARG A 198 -6.52 7.73 11.37
CA ARG A 198 -7.74 6.97 11.09
C ARG A 198 -8.35 7.37 9.76
#